data_f0bb099503f083e8ed4950c592871419
#
_entry.id   f0bb099503f083e8ed4950c592871419
#
_cell.length_a   1.000
_cell.length_b   1.000
_cell.length_c   1.000
_cell.angle_alpha   90.00
_cell.angle_beta   90.00
_cell.angle_gamma   90.00
#
_symmetry.space_group_name_H-M   'P 1'
#
loop_
_entity.id
_entity.type
_entity.pdbx_description
1 polymer ?
#
loop_
_entity_poly.entity_id
_entity_poly.type
_entity_poly.pdbx_seq_one_letter_code
_entity_poly.pdbx_strand_id
1 'polypeptide(L)'
;MRKPHLRGRGPHFPILDTITQYDFEPGYVAFTMPSPKRIRAQVGALVVADTSRALVLYESDHLPVYYFPMSDVRQDFLLPSATTTETPFKGVATHYSLNTGITLVEDAAWRYLDPVKGCPPISDYMSFYWAKMTNWYEEDEEIFVHARDPFRRVDCLPSSRRVQVILDGELVADSRRGVFLFETGHPTRHYLPISDTRLDILSPSRYISRCPYKGISNYYHVTLNGKFHENLVWYYPDPVHESERIKGLICFHHELVDKILIDGVEVPKEATAASDGYF
;
A
#
# COMPACT_ATOMS: atom_id res chain seq x y z
N MET A 1 39.16 5.59 3.80
CA MET A 1 38.13 5.11 2.89
C MET A 1 37.21 6.25 2.49
N ARG A 2 37.10 6.61 1.19
CA ARG A 2 36.19 7.66 0.74
C ARG A 2 34.76 7.08 0.75
N LYS A 3 33.85 7.70 1.51
CA LYS A 3 32.42 7.38 1.47
C LYS A 3 31.92 7.54 0.02
N PRO A 4 31.12 6.61 -0.52
CA PRO A 4 30.57 6.79 -1.85
C PRO A 4 29.66 8.01 -1.87
N HIS A 5 29.98 8.97 -2.74
CA HIS A 5 29.08 10.09 -2.99
C HIS A 5 27.88 9.58 -3.79
N LEU A 6 26.77 9.31 -3.12
CA LEU A 6 25.46 9.20 -3.76
C LEU A 6 25.12 10.58 -4.36
N ARG A 7 25.44 10.76 -5.64
CA ARG A 7 24.98 11.90 -6.44
C ARG A 7 23.53 11.60 -6.86
N GLY A 8 22.64 12.12 -6.12
CA GLY A 8 21.21 12.04 -6.38
C GLY A 8 20.53 12.36 -5.06
N ARG A 9 20.54 13.64 -4.69
CA ARG A 9 19.73 14.09 -3.56
C ARG A 9 18.29 14.11 -4.03
N GLY A 10 17.62 12.97 -3.89
CA GLY A 10 16.21 12.99 -3.66
C GLY A 10 15.93 13.80 -2.38
N PRO A 11 14.71 14.33 -2.17
CA PRO A 11 14.41 15.11 -1.00
C PRO A 11 14.70 14.28 0.25
N HIS A 12 15.80 14.64 0.93
CA HIS A 12 16.15 14.20 2.27
C HIS A 12 16.07 12.68 2.52
N PHE A 13 17.06 11.94 2.04
CA PHE A 13 17.39 10.70 2.72
C PHE A 13 17.63 11.04 4.21
N PRO A 14 16.97 10.33 5.14
CA PRO A 14 17.33 10.45 6.54
C PRO A 14 18.84 10.26 6.64
N ILE A 15 19.46 11.11 7.40
CA ILE A 15 20.88 10.97 7.68
C ILE A 15 21.03 9.53 8.19
N LEU A 16 21.87 8.73 7.53
CA LEU A 16 22.08 7.30 7.86
C LEU A 16 22.39 7.07 9.34
N ASP A 17 22.77 8.13 10.04
CA ASP A 17 23.04 8.15 11.48
C ASP A 17 21.77 7.95 12.36
N THR A 18 20.57 8.00 11.76
CA THR A 18 19.30 7.75 12.48
C THR A 18 18.73 6.36 12.22
N ILE A 19 19.35 5.55 11.38
CA ILE A 19 18.95 4.18 11.14
C ILE A 19 19.44 3.32 12.31
N THR A 20 18.52 2.74 13.04
CA THR A 20 18.84 1.79 14.10
C THR A 20 19.12 0.42 13.50
N GLN A 21 20.24 -0.17 13.88
CA GLN A 21 20.53 -1.58 13.68
C GLN A 21 20.60 -2.26 15.03
N TYR A 22 20.05 -3.45 15.12
CA TYR A 22 20.02 -4.23 16.37
C TYR A 22 21.10 -5.32 16.33
N ASP A 23 21.95 -5.34 17.34
CA ASP A 23 23.07 -6.30 17.41
C ASP A 23 22.59 -7.77 17.45
N PHE A 24 21.37 -7.98 18.00
CA PHE A 24 20.77 -9.32 18.13
C PHE A 24 20.09 -9.82 16.85
N GLU A 25 19.80 -8.93 15.89
CA GLU A 25 19.20 -9.26 14.59
C GLU A 25 19.89 -8.43 13.50
N PRO A 26 21.10 -8.84 13.07
CA PRO A 26 21.83 -8.15 12.03
C PRO A 26 21.05 -8.16 10.71
N GLY A 27 20.74 -6.99 10.19
CA GLY A 27 19.93 -6.80 8.98
C GLY A 27 18.52 -6.29 9.24
N TYR A 28 17.99 -6.42 10.45
CA TYR A 28 16.76 -5.72 10.81
C TYR A 28 17.04 -4.22 10.99
N VAL A 29 16.25 -3.41 10.32
CA VAL A 29 16.41 -1.96 10.30
C VAL A 29 15.10 -1.32 10.75
N ALA A 30 15.19 -0.37 11.68
CA ALA A 30 14.07 0.50 12.03
C ALA A 30 14.54 1.96 12.03
N PHE A 31 13.74 2.84 11.44
CA PHE A 31 14.00 4.28 11.47
C PHE A 31 12.70 5.07 11.31
N THR A 32 12.73 6.32 11.73
CA THR A 32 11.62 7.24 11.51
C THR A 32 12.02 8.38 10.57
N MET A 33 11.03 8.84 9.79
CA MET A 33 11.15 10.05 8.98
C MET A 33 10.01 11.00 9.28
N PRO A 34 10.25 12.31 9.40
CA PRO A 34 9.17 13.27 9.43
C PRO A 34 8.37 13.23 8.13
N SER A 35 7.04 13.18 8.25
CA SER A 35 6.17 13.41 7.09
C SER A 35 6.07 14.92 6.83
N PRO A 36 6.30 15.38 5.58
CA PRO A 36 6.06 16.78 5.23
C PRO A 36 4.57 17.11 5.06
N LYS A 37 3.70 16.08 5.08
CA LYS A 37 2.27 16.18 4.82
C LYS A 37 1.49 16.30 6.13
N ARG A 38 0.34 16.95 6.08
CA ARG A 38 -0.68 16.87 7.13
C ARG A 38 -1.33 15.49 7.09
N ILE A 39 -1.33 14.77 8.20
CA ILE A 39 -1.91 13.44 8.33
C ILE A 39 -3.11 13.51 9.28
N ARG A 40 -4.23 12.91 8.88
CA ARG A 40 -5.44 12.83 9.71
C ARG A 40 -5.97 11.39 9.79
N ALA A 41 -6.44 11.03 10.98
CA ALA A 41 -7.14 9.78 11.25
C ALA A 41 -8.53 10.08 11.81
N GLN A 42 -9.56 9.33 11.37
CA GLN A 42 -10.95 9.55 11.75
C GLN A 42 -11.64 8.27 12.24
N VAL A 43 -12.56 8.45 13.17
CA VAL A 43 -13.56 7.44 13.57
C VAL A 43 -14.95 8.03 13.31
N GLY A 44 -15.69 7.44 12.36
CA GLY A 44 -16.90 8.07 11.83
C GLY A 44 -16.58 9.42 11.19
N ALA A 45 -17.30 10.46 11.59
CA ALA A 45 -17.06 11.83 11.12
C ALA A 45 -16.08 12.62 12.03
N LEU A 46 -15.55 12.01 13.08
CA LEU A 46 -14.73 12.69 14.08
C LEU A 46 -13.24 12.46 13.83
N VAL A 47 -12.49 13.57 13.75
CA VAL A 47 -11.03 13.52 13.67
C VAL A 47 -10.48 13.17 15.04
N VAL A 48 -9.73 12.06 15.13
CA VAL A 48 -9.10 11.58 16.38
C VAL A 48 -7.65 12.01 16.49
N ALA A 49 -6.99 12.25 15.36
CA ALA A 49 -5.64 12.81 15.29
C ALA A 49 -5.49 13.65 14.02
N ASP A 50 -4.80 14.79 14.12
CA ASP A 50 -4.57 15.75 13.02
C ASP A 50 -3.23 16.44 13.25
N THR A 51 -2.26 16.19 12.40
CA THR A 51 -0.91 16.72 12.57
C THR A 51 -0.19 16.98 11.24
N SER A 52 0.63 18.03 11.20
CA SER A 52 1.66 18.24 10.17
C SER A 52 3.07 17.86 10.66
N ARG A 53 3.16 17.12 11.78
CA ARG A 53 4.41 16.70 12.44
C ARG A 53 4.47 15.19 12.65
N ALA A 54 3.74 14.44 11.82
CA ALA A 54 3.76 12.98 11.90
C ALA A 54 5.17 12.44 11.61
N LEU A 55 5.52 11.36 12.29
CA LEU A 55 6.62 10.50 11.87
C LEU A 55 6.05 9.32 11.07
N VAL A 56 6.81 8.87 10.09
CA VAL A 56 6.60 7.58 9.44
C VAL A 56 7.65 6.63 10.00
N LEU A 57 7.22 5.56 10.65
CA LEU A 57 8.11 4.49 11.08
C LEU A 57 8.25 3.47 9.94
N TYR A 58 9.49 3.17 9.58
CA TYR A 58 9.89 2.11 8.67
C TYR A 58 10.56 1.01 9.46
N GLU A 59 10.17 -0.23 9.22
CA GLU A 59 10.77 -1.43 9.81
C GLU A 59 10.92 -2.51 8.74
N SER A 60 11.95 -3.32 8.86
CA SER A 60 12.13 -4.49 8.00
C SER A 60 10.87 -5.36 8.05
N ASP A 61 10.43 -5.83 6.88
CA ASP A 61 9.28 -6.72 6.69
C ASP A 61 7.92 -6.17 7.18
N HIS A 62 7.82 -4.83 7.41
CA HIS A 62 6.59 -4.18 7.83
C HIS A 62 6.20 -3.06 6.88
N LEU A 63 4.89 -2.82 6.77
CA LEU A 63 4.38 -1.63 6.10
C LEU A 63 4.70 -0.38 6.91
N PRO A 64 4.91 0.78 6.24
CA PRO A 64 5.13 2.04 6.94
C PRO A 64 3.93 2.42 7.81
N VAL A 65 4.22 2.98 8.99
CA VAL A 65 3.21 3.32 10.00
C VAL A 65 3.33 4.78 10.42
N TYR A 66 2.21 5.51 10.45
CA TYR A 66 2.17 6.88 10.96
C TYR A 66 2.16 6.92 12.49
N TYR A 67 3.00 7.79 13.05
CA TYR A 67 3.06 8.11 14.46
C TYR A 67 2.73 9.59 14.65
N PHE A 68 1.74 9.87 15.49
CA PHE A 68 1.22 11.21 15.79
C PHE A 68 1.79 11.71 17.11
N PRO A 69 2.31 12.95 17.17
CA PRO A 69 2.64 13.54 18.47
C PRO A 69 1.43 13.50 19.41
N MET A 70 1.63 13.14 20.66
CA MET A 70 0.53 13.05 21.64
C MET A 70 -0.26 14.37 21.79
N SER A 71 0.40 15.51 21.55
CA SER A 71 -0.25 16.84 21.58
C SER A 71 -1.29 17.03 20.46
N ASP A 72 -1.21 16.24 19.39
CA ASP A 72 -2.03 16.37 18.19
C ASP A 72 -3.09 15.25 18.11
N VAL A 73 -3.21 14.47 19.19
CA VAL A 73 -4.21 13.41 19.38
C VAL A 73 -5.31 13.90 20.33
N ARG A 74 -6.57 13.59 20.01
CA ARG A 74 -7.72 13.87 20.87
C ARG A 74 -7.69 12.95 22.09
N GLN A 75 -7.00 13.44 23.15
CA GLN A 75 -6.79 12.68 24.39
C GLN A 75 -8.09 12.43 25.17
N ASP A 76 -9.08 13.28 24.98
CA ASP A 76 -10.42 13.13 25.54
C ASP A 76 -11.20 11.91 24.98
N PHE A 77 -10.76 11.35 23.86
CA PHE A 77 -11.31 10.12 23.31
C PHE A 77 -10.58 8.86 23.76
N LEU A 78 -9.40 8.99 24.37
CA LEU A 78 -8.56 7.85 24.74
C LEU A 78 -9.03 7.21 26.05
N LEU A 79 -9.28 5.91 26.01
CA LEU A 79 -9.50 5.06 27.18
C LEU A 79 -8.34 4.06 27.28
N PRO A 80 -7.60 4.03 28.40
CA PRO A 80 -6.59 3.01 28.63
C PRO A 80 -7.18 1.60 28.49
N SER A 81 -6.46 0.72 27.81
CA SER A 81 -6.79 -0.70 27.70
C SER A 81 -5.89 -1.53 28.61
N ALA A 82 -6.36 -2.72 28.98
CA ALA A 82 -5.52 -3.71 29.65
C ALA A 82 -4.59 -4.47 28.69
N THR A 83 -4.80 -4.29 27.38
CA THR A 83 -4.03 -4.96 26.32
C THR A 83 -2.62 -4.37 26.25
N THR A 84 -1.64 -5.25 26.18
CA THR A 84 -0.25 -4.91 25.86
C THR A 84 0.26 -5.87 24.81
N THR A 85 1.18 -5.38 23.96
CA THR A 85 1.94 -6.21 23.02
C THR A 85 3.42 -5.91 23.18
N GLU A 86 4.27 -6.90 22.92
CA GLU A 86 5.71 -6.76 23.06
C GLU A 86 6.42 -7.12 21.75
N THR A 87 7.43 -6.33 21.41
CA THR A 87 8.36 -6.66 20.33
C THR A 87 9.79 -6.47 20.82
N PRO A 88 10.76 -7.31 20.37
CA PRO A 88 12.15 -7.16 20.77
C PRO A 88 12.77 -5.84 20.27
N PHE A 89 12.18 -5.22 19.24
CA PHE A 89 12.72 -4.05 18.56
C PHE A 89 12.22 -2.71 19.14
N LYS A 90 11.06 -2.72 19.82
CA LYS A 90 10.44 -1.49 20.37
C LYS A 90 10.08 -1.61 21.85
N GLY A 91 10.01 -2.81 22.40
CA GLY A 91 9.57 -3.09 23.77
C GLY A 91 8.06 -3.28 23.89
N VAL A 92 7.51 -2.87 25.05
CA VAL A 92 6.09 -3.07 25.37
C VAL A 92 5.27 -1.90 24.87
N ALA A 93 4.27 -2.18 24.04
CA ALA A 93 3.25 -1.22 23.63
C ALA A 93 2.05 -1.30 24.57
N THR A 94 1.61 -0.16 25.06
CA THR A 94 0.33 0.02 25.79
C THR A 94 -0.74 0.40 24.76
N HIS A 95 -1.89 -0.26 24.84
CA HIS A 95 -3.01 -0.02 23.94
C HIS A 95 -4.05 0.91 24.55
N TYR A 96 -4.82 1.54 23.65
CA TYR A 96 -5.91 2.44 23.99
C TYR A 96 -7.10 2.17 23.08
N SER A 97 -8.29 2.16 23.68
CA SER A 97 -9.54 2.23 22.98
C SER A 97 -9.91 3.69 22.69
N LEU A 98 -10.69 3.92 21.65
CA LEU A 98 -11.23 5.24 21.31
C LEU A 98 -12.72 5.27 21.63
N ASN A 99 -13.12 6.18 22.51
CA ASN A 99 -14.51 6.47 22.81
C ASN A 99 -14.86 7.89 22.36
N THR A 100 -15.56 8.01 21.26
CA THR A 100 -15.98 9.31 20.72
C THR A 100 -17.31 9.81 21.31
N GLY A 101 -17.89 9.08 22.28
CA GLY A 101 -19.24 9.33 22.78
C GLY A 101 -20.35 8.76 21.89
N ILE A 102 -20.03 8.46 20.63
CA ILE A 102 -20.95 7.84 19.65
C ILE A 102 -20.50 6.41 19.34
N THR A 103 -19.21 6.19 19.24
CA THR A 103 -18.60 4.91 18.84
C THR A 103 -17.47 4.57 19.80
N LEU A 104 -17.46 3.33 20.27
CA LEU A 104 -16.32 2.73 20.98
C LEU A 104 -15.58 1.82 20.00
N VAL A 105 -14.27 2.07 19.83
CA VAL A 105 -13.38 1.22 19.06
C VAL A 105 -12.30 0.67 19.98
N GLU A 106 -12.41 -0.60 20.33
CA GLU A 106 -11.52 -1.26 21.28
C GLU A 106 -10.12 -1.42 20.71
N ASP A 107 -9.09 -1.17 21.54
CA ASP A 107 -7.66 -1.34 21.21
C ASP A 107 -7.28 -0.68 19.88
N ALA A 108 -7.80 0.52 19.63
CA ALA A 108 -7.66 1.19 18.34
C ALA A 108 -6.32 1.88 18.14
N ALA A 109 -5.61 2.17 19.23
CA ALA A 109 -4.34 2.88 19.22
C ALA A 109 -3.33 2.24 20.17
N TRP A 110 -2.05 2.52 19.91
CA TRP A 110 -0.97 2.07 20.79
C TRP A 110 0.16 3.10 20.87
N ARG A 111 0.95 3.01 21.94
CA ARG A 111 2.21 3.75 22.09
C ARG A 111 3.23 2.95 22.89
N TYR A 112 4.48 3.29 22.71
CA TYR A 112 5.60 2.77 23.48
C TYR A 112 6.01 3.83 24.52
N LEU A 113 5.69 3.61 25.79
CA LEU A 113 6.00 4.56 26.87
C LEU A 113 7.49 4.55 27.24
N ASP A 114 8.07 3.34 27.23
CA ASP A 114 9.47 3.11 27.55
C ASP A 114 10.06 2.17 26.48
N PRO A 115 10.40 2.72 25.29
CA PRO A 115 10.98 1.92 24.23
C PRO A 115 12.34 1.34 24.61
N VAL A 116 12.67 0.16 24.07
CA VAL A 116 13.99 -0.45 24.25
C VAL A 116 15.09 0.44 23.69
N LYS A 117 16.31 0.29 24.25
CA LYS A 117 17.49 1.02 23.77
C LYS A 117 17.72 0.75 22.29
N GLY A 118 17.87 1.81 21.51
CA GLY A 118 18.07 1.75 20.07
C GLY A 118 16.76 1.87 19.27
N CYS A 119 15.59 1.80 19.90
CA CYS A 119 14.34 2.11 19.22
C CYS A 119 14.36 3.56 18.69
N PRO A 120 13.79 3.84 17.50
CA PRO A 120 13.56 5.22 17.06
C PRO A 120 12.77 6.03 18.08
N PRO A 121 12.91 7.38 18.13
CA PRO A 121 12.32 8.24 19.15
C PRO A 121 10.80 8.39 18.98
N ILE A 122 10.03 7.38 19.42
CA ILE A 122 8.56 7.29 19.27
C ILE A 122 7.81 7.35 20.62
N SER A 123 8.50 7.55 21.75
CA SER A 123 7.89 7.54 23.08
C SER A 123 6.80 8.61 23.29
N ASP A 124 6.97 9.79 22.66
CA ASP A 124 6.01 10.90 22.73
C ASP A 124 4.96 10.86 21.63
N TYR A 125 4.85 9.73 20.94
CA TYR A 125 3.94 9.53 19.81
C TYR A 125 2.96 8.41 20.10
N MET A 126 1.86 8.43 19.34
CA MET A 126 0.83 7.39 19.31
C MET A 126 0.60 6.98 17.86
N SER A 127 0.28 5.71 17.65
CA SER A 127 -0.17 5.20 16.37
C SER A 127 -1.56 4.57 16.49
N PHE A 128 -2.21 4.38 15.34
CA PHE A 128 -3.56 3.83 15.25
C PHE A 128 -3.57 2.66 14.28
N TYR A 129 -4.33 1.61 14.61
CA TYR A 129 -4.56 0.50 13.69
C TYR A 129 -5.34 0.97 12.48
N TRP A 130 -4.77 0.76 11.30
CA TRP A 130 -5.35 1.22 10.05
C TRP A 130 -6.79 0.80 9.88
N ALA A 131 -7.07 -0.50 10.05
CA ALA A 131 -8.40 -1.09 9.89
C ALA A 131 -9.42 -0.68 10.95
N LYS A 132 -8.98 -0.06 12.05
CA LYS A 132 -9.85 0.42 13.13
C LYS A 132 -10.27 1.88 12.97
N MET A 133 -9.64 2.59 12.04
CA MET A 133 -10.04 3.94 11.65
C MET A 133 -11.00 3.88 10.48
N THR A 134 -11.97 4.79 10.44
CA THR A 134 -12.92 4.88 9.32
C THR A 134 -12.26 5.43 8.09
N ASN A 135 -11.47 6.50 8.25
CA ASN A 135 -10.78 7.17 7.14
C ASN A 135 -9.40 7.65 7.57
N TRP A 136 -8.50 7.71 6.59
CA TRP A 136 -7.18 8.31 6.70
C TRP A 136 -6.99 9.30 5.57
N TYR A 137 -6.28 10.40 5.86
CA TYR A 137 -6.00 11.45 4.87
C TYR A 137 -4.55 11.88 4.90
N GLU A 138 -3.98 12.09 3.73
CA GLU A 138 -2.80 12.92 3.48
C GLU A 138 -3.26 14.22 2.85
N GLU A 139 -3.03 15.37 3.50
CA GLU A 139 -3.69 16.63 3.18
C GLU A 139 -5.21 16.45 3.15
N ASP A 140 -5.87 16.72 2.03
CA ASP A 140 -7.30 16.54 1.83
C ASP A 140 -7.64 15.31 0.98
N GLU A 141 -6.64 14.50 0.63
CA GLU A 141 -6.82 13.25 -0.14
C GLU A 141 -6.99 12.05 0.80
N GLU A 142 -8.06 11.30 0.62
CA GLU A 142 -8.26 10.04 1.33
C GLU A 142 -7.25 8.99 0.84
N ILE A 143 -6.60 8.31 1.78
CA ILE A 143 -5.64 7.25 1.50
C ILE A 143 -6.12 5.92 2.07
N PHE A 144 -5.70 4.82 1.43
CA PHE A 144 -6.24 3.49 1.67
C PHE A 144 -5.14 2.52 2.09
N VAL A 145 -5.52 1.50 2.85
CA VAL A 145 -4.76 0.29 3.20
C VAL A 145 -3.61 0.55 4.17
N HIS A 146 -2.70 1.47 3.90
CA HIS A 146 -1.54 1.80 4.74
C HIS A 146 -0.96 3.17 4.39
N ALA A 147 -0.05 3.68 5.23
CA ALA A 147 0.71 4.89 4.95
C ALA A 147 1.44 4.78 3.60
N ARG A 148 1.35 5.83 2.78
CA ARG A 148 2.04 5.84 1.47
C ARG A 148 3.54 5.96 1.68
N ASP A 149 4.28 5.05 1.05
CA ASP A 149 5.73 5.01 1.12
C ASP A 149 6.33 5.91 0.02
N PRO A 150 7.07 6.98 0.38
CA PRO A 150 7.71 7.84 -0.60
C PRO A 150 8.81 7.16 -1.43
N PHE A 151 9.29 5.99 -0.99
CA PHE A 151 10.30 5.21 -1.72
C PHE A 151 9.67 4.23 -2.73
N ARG A 152 8.35 4.06 -2.70
CA ARG A 152 7.63 3.26 -3.67
C ARG A 152 7.29 4.11 -4.88
N ARG A 153 7.89 3.74 -6.02
CA ARG A 153 7.65 4.41 -7.30
C ARG A 153 6.68 3.61 -8.14
N VAL A 154 5.75 4.30 -8.80
CA VAL A 154 4.84 3.75 -9.81
C VAL A 154 5.05 4.52 -11.11
N ASP A 155 5.45 3.82 -12.17
CA ASP A 155 5.58 4.38 -13.51
C ASP A 155 4.55 3.74 -14.44
N CYS A 156 3.67 4.55 -15.02
CA CYS A 156 2.70 4.13 -16.03
C CYS A 156 3.17 4.61 -17.39
N LEU A 157 3.77 3.72 -18.21
CA LEU A 157 4.38 4.06 -19.47
C LEU A 157 3.61 3.48 -20.66
N PRO A 158 3.13 4.31 -21.62
CA PRO A 158 2.58 3.81 -22.86
C PRO A 158 3.60 2.96 -23.59
N SER A 159 3.15 1.85 -24.17
CA SER A 159 4.01 0.92 -24.90
C SER A 159 3.37 0.50 -26.23
N SER A 160 4.15 0.53 -27.31
CA SER A 160 3.78 0.00 -28.61
C SER A 160 4.11 -1.50 -28.79
N ARG A 161 4.67 -2.14 -27.78
CA ARG A 161 4.96 -3.57 -27.78
C ARG A 161 3.64 -4.34 -27.83
N ARG A 162 3.61 -5.41 -28.66
CA ARG A 162 2.41 -6.25 -28.76
C ARG A 162 2.25 -7.09 -27.50
N VAL A 163 1.13 -6.93 -26.82
CA VAL A 163 0.74 -7.74 -25.66
C VAL A 163 -0.38 -8.66 -26.08
N GLN A 164 -0.20 -9.97 -25.87
CA GLN A 164 -1.21 -10.99 -26.13
C GLN A 164 -1.47 -11.76 -24.85
N VAL A 165 -2.75 -11.99 -24.52
CA VAL A 165 -3.17 -12.77 -23.35
C VAL A 165 -3.86 -14.05 -23.83
N ILE A 166 -3.37 -15.18 -23.35
CA ILE A 166 -3.91 -16.51 -23.65
C ILE A 166 -4.57 -17.04 -22.37
N LEU A 167 -5.81 -17.49 -22.50
CA LEU A 167 -6.61 -18.12 -21.46
C LEU A 167 -7.32 -19.35 -22.01
N ASP A 168 -7.22 -20.48 -21.31
CA ASP A 168 -7.79 -21.78 -21.73
C ASP A 168 -7.44 -22.13 -23.19
N GLY A 169 -6.21 -21.81 -23.62
CA GLY A 169 -5.70 -22.04 -24.96
C GLY A 169 -6.12 -21.01 -26.02
N GLU A 170 -7.00 -20.05 -25.70
CA GLU A 170 -7.51 -19.05 -26.65
C GLU A 170 -6.89 -17.67 -26.43
N LEU A 171 -6.76 -16.92 -27.53
CA LEU A 171 -6.33 -15.51 -27.52
C LEU A 171 -7.51 -14.63 -27.07
N VAL A 172 -7.44 -14.08 -25.86
CA VAL A 172 -8.50 -13.25 -25.27
C VAL A 172 -8.22 -11.74 -25.32
N ALA A 173 -6.96 -11.34 -25.54
CA ALA A 173 -6.58 -9.95 -25.76
C ALA A 173 -5.36 -9.87 -26.66
N ASP A 174 -5.32 -8.85 -27.54
CA ASP A 174 -4.20 -8.55 -28.45
C ASP A 174 -4.11 -7.04 -28.69
N SER A 175 -3.10 -6.40 -28.16
CA SER A 175 -2.96 -4.95 -28.20
C SER A 175 -1.53 -4.48 -28.45
N ARG A 176 -1.40 -3.36 -29.17
CA ARG A 176 -0.16 -2.56 -29.29
C ARG A 176 -0.31 -1.17 -28.69
N ARG A 177 -1.35 -0.96 -27.87
CA ARG A 177 -1.72 0.31 -27.27
C ARG A 177 -1.78 0.22 -25.73
N GLY A 178 -0.98 -0.71 -25.19
CA GLY A 178 -0.96 -0.92 -23.74
C GLY A 178 -0.25 0.18 -22.97
N VAL A 179 -0.52 0.24 -21.68
CA VAL A 179 0.26 0.96 -20.69
C VAL A 179 0.88 -0.06 -19.75
N PHE A 180 2.20 -0.05 -19.64
CA PHE A 180 2.93 -0.90 -18.72
C PHE A 180 3.10 -0.17 -17.40
N LEU A 181 2.68 -0.79 -16.30
CA LEU A 181 2.82 -0.27 -14.97
C LEU A 181 3.99 -0.98 -14.27
N PHE A 182 4.99 -0.21 -13.91
CA PHE A 182 6.15 -0.64 -13.15
C PHE A 182 6.03 -0.10 -11.73
N GLU A 183 5.95 -0.99 -10.76
CA GLU A 183 5.84 -0.64 -9.35
C GLU A 183 7.02 -1.26 -8.59
N THR A 184 7.68 -0.46 -7.75
CA THR A 184 8.79 -0.93 -6.92
C THR A 184 8.40 -2.17 -6.13
N GLY A 185 9.15 -3.27 -6.30
CA GLY A 185 8.94 -4.53 -5.57
C GLY A 185 7.76 -5.37 -6.07
N HIS A 186 7.14 -5.04 -7.22
CA HIS A 186 6.04 -5.81 -7.80
C HIS A 186 6.30 -6.19 -9.26
N PRO A 187 5.70 -7.29 -9.74
CA PRO A 187 5.72 -7.65 -11.15
C PRO A 187 5.11 -6.57 -12.02
N THR A 188 5.65 -6.41 -13.24
CA THR A 188 5.10 -5.49 -14.22
C THR A 188 3.67 -5.86 -14.58
N ARG A 189 2.76 -4.89 -14.60
CA ARG A 189 1.37 -5.09 -15.01
C ARG A 189 1.10 -4.44 -16.37
N HIS A 190 0.32 -5.13 -17.20
CA HIS A 190 0.05 -4.75 -18.59
C HIS A 190 -1.42 -4.34 -18.72
N TYR A 191 -1.66 -3.03 -18.74
CA TYR A 191 -3.00 -2.47 -18.89
C TYR A 191 -3.29 -2.27 -20.37
N LEU A 192 -4.42 -2.79 -20.84
CA LEU A 192 -4.82 -2.81 -22.25
C LEU A 192 -6.14 -2.07 -22.44
N PRO A 193 -6.36 -1.42 -23.62
CA PRO A 193 -7.69 -0.93 -23.97
C PRO A 193 -8.70 -2.09 -23.94
N ILE A 194 -9.84 -1.88 -23.33
CA ILE A 194 -10.89 -2.90 -23.27
C ILE A 194 -11.38 -3.30 -24.68
N SER A 195 -11.30 -2.38 -25.66
CA SER A 195 -11.61 -2.64 -27.08
C SER A 195 -10.68 -3.65 -27.74
N ASP A 196 -9.51 -3.90 -27.18
CA ASP A 196 -8.51 -4.84 -27.73
C ASP A 196 -8.62 -6.22 -27.04
N THR A 197 -9.73 -6.47 -26.37
CA THR A 197 -10.05 -7.71 -25.65
C THR A 197 -11.38 -8.28 -26.13
N ARG A 198 -11.60 -9.56 -25.88
CA ARG A 198 -12.87 -10.19 -26.15
C ARG A 198 -13.91 -9.73 -25.10
N LEU A 199 -14.76 -8.77 -25.51
CA LEU A 199 -15.79 -8.18 -24.64
C LEU A 199 -16.92 -9.18 -24.31
N ASP A 200 -17.18 -10.12 -25.23
CA ASP A 200 -18.22 -11.15 -25.12
C ASP A 200 -18.04 -12.11 -23.94
N ILE A 201 -16.78 -12.23 -23.43
CA ILE A 201 -16.46 -13.11 -22.30
C ILE A 201 -16.46 -12.40 -20.96
N LEU A 202 -16.56 -11.05 -20.91
CA LEU A 202 -16.47 -10.25 -19.71
C LEU A 202 -17.84 -10.02 -19.07
N SER A 203 -17.93 -10.19 -17.77
CA SER A 203 -19.10 -9.80 -16.96
C SER A 203 -18.68 -9.02 -15.72
N PRO A 204 -19.39 -7.93 -15.34
CA PRO A 204 -19.04 -7.12 -14.18
C PRO A 204 -19.05 -7.92 -12.88
N SER A 205 -18.04 -7.71 -12.03
CA SER A 205 -18.00 -8.21 -10.67
C SER A 205 -18.46 -7.16 -9.67
N ARG A 206 -18.93 -7.61 -8.50
CA ARG A 206 -19.19 -6.75 -7.34
C ARG A 206 -17.96 -6.60 -6.44
N TYR A 207 -16.92 -7.35 -6.70
CA TYR A 207 -15.68 -7.27 -5.93
C TYR A 207 -14.96 -5.96 -6.22
N ILE A 208 -14.43 -5.35 -5.17
CA ILE A 208 -13.57 -4.17 -5.24
C ILE A 208 -12.35 -4.40 -4.35
N SER A 209 -11.22 -3.82 -4.72
CA SER A 209 -10.06 -3.74 -3.84
C SER A 209 -9.50 -2.31 -3.79
N ARG A 210 -8.62 -2.05 -2.86
CA ARG A 210 -8.02 -0.72 -2.67
C ARG A 210 -6.51 -0.82 -2.70
N CYS A 211 -5.88 0.18 -3.29
CA CYS A 211 -4.43 0.30 -3.34
C CYS A 211 -4.05 1.76 -3.03
N PRO A 212 -3.09 2.00 -2.12
CA PRO A 212 -2.69 3.37 -1.78
C PRO A 212 -2.06 4.13 -2.96
N TYR A 213 -1.54 3.43 -3.97
CA TYR A 213 -0.82 4.00 -5.12
C TYR A 213 -1.61 3.98 -6.43
N LYS A 214 -2.79 3.34 -6.46
CA LYS A 214 -3.61 3.21 -7.67
C LYS A 214 -5.07 3.62 -7.45
N GLY A 215 -5.55 3.61 -6.21
CA GLY A 215 -6.94 3.93 -5.87
C GLY A 215 -7.83 2.72 -5.69
N ILE A 216 -9.09 2.84 -6.06
CA ILE A 216 -10.10 1.77 -5.92
C ILE A 216 -10.24 1.05 -7.26
N SER A 217 -10.06 -0.28 -7.25
CA SER A 217 -10.22 -1.12 -8.42
C SER A 217 -11.56 -1.84 -8.43
N ASN A 218 -12.11 -1.97 -9.63
CA ASN A 218 -13.25 -2.82 -9.94
C ASN A 218 -12.77 -4.01 -10.78
N TYR A 219 -13.64 -5.03 -10.90
CA TYR A 219 -13.27 -6.30 -11.54
C TYR A 219 -14.28 -6.75 -12.57
N TYR A 220 -13.80 -7.60 -13.48
CA TYR A 220 -14.64 -8.45 -14.34
C TYR A 220 -14.33 -9.92 -14.06
N HIS A 221 -15.38 -10.73 -14.09
CA HIS A 221 -15.30 -12.16 -14.30
C HIS A 221 -15.10 -12.44 -15.78
N VAL A 222 -14.50 -13.58 -16.09
CA VAL A 222 -14.39 -14.08 -17.48
C VAL A 222 -15.11 -15.41 -17.56
N THR A 223 -15.97 -15.57 -18.60
CA THR A 223 -16.57 -16.86 -18.93
C THR A 223 -16.10 -17.25 -20.34
N LEU A 224 -15.32 -18.32 -20.44
CA LEU A 224 -14.76 -18.80 -21.70
C LEU A 224 -15.03 -20.30 -21.84
N ASN A 225 -15.63 -20.73 -22.97
CA ASN A 225 -15.95 -22.14 -23.24
C ASN A 225 -16.71 -22.84 -22.12
N GLY A 226 -17.61 -22.10 -21.44
CA GLY A 226 -18.39 -22.60 -20.29
C GLY A 226 -17.63 -22.65 -18.98
N LYS A 227 -16.36 -22.27 -18.94
CA LYS A 227 -15.55 -22.18 -17.74
C LYS A 227 -15.58 -20.76 -17.16
N PHE A 228 -15.86 -20.65 -15.87
CA PHE A 228 -15.97 -19.38 -15.16
C PHE A 228 -14.66 -19.08 -14.39
N HIS A 229 -14.11 -17.90 -14.63
CA HIS A 229 -12.93 -17.36 -13.95
C HIS A 229 -13.36 -16.13 -13.15
N GLU A 230 -13.39 -16.27 -11.84
CA GLU A 230 -13.83 -15.22 -10.94
C GLU A 230 -12.76 -14.11 -10.82
N ASN A 231 -13.20 -12.83 -10.95
CA ASN A 231 -12.38 -11.64 -10.75
C ASN A 231 -11.03 -11.65 -11.50
N LEU A 232 -11.00 -12.26 -12.70
CA LEU A 232 -9.76 -12.45 -13.47
C LEU A 232 -9.17 -11.16 -14.02
N VAL A 233 -9.99 -10.13 -14.22
CA VAL A 233 -9.59 -8.86 -14.83
C VAL A 233 -9.94 -7.72 -13.89
N TRP A 234 -9.03 -6.76 -13.72
CA TRP A 234 -9.32 -5.56 -12.94
C TRP A 234 -9.05 -4.29 -13.72
N TYR A 235 -9.63 -3.19 -13.25
CA TYR A 235 -9.43 -1.85 -13.76
C TYR A 235 -9.64 -0.81 -12.66
N TYR A 236 -9.09 0.38 -12.88
CA TYR A 236 -9.29 1.53 -12.00
C TYR A 236 -10.16 2.56 -12.72
N PRO A 237 -11.44 2.75 -12.31
CA PRO A 237 -12.33 3.73 -12.94
C PRO A 237 -11.84 5.15 -12.71
N ASP A 238 -11.29 5.42 -11.53
CA ASP A 238 -10.72 6.70 -11.14
C ASP A 238 -9.42 6.48 -10.35
N PRO A 239 -8.30 6.24 -11.04
CA PRO A 239 -7.02 6.02 -10.39
C PRO A 239 -6.48 7.31 -9.78
N VAL A 240 -5.62 7.17 -8.74
CA VAL A 240 -4.88 8.32 -8.20
C VAL A 240 -3.94 8.89 -9.26
N HIS A 241 -3.51 10.15 -9.08
CA HIS A 241 -2.79 10.91 -10.12
C HIS A 241 -1.52 10.24 -10.63
N GLU A 242 -0.76 9.50 -9.77
CA GLU A 242 0.43 8.75 -10.20
C GLU A 242 0.10 7.65 -11.21
N SER A 243 -1.12 7.15 -11.16
CA SER A 243 -1.60 6.05 -12.02
C SER A 243 -2.65 6.48 -13.03
N GLU A 244 -2.88 7.77 -13.26
CA GLU A 244 -3.95 8.29 -14.12
C GLU A 244 -3.92 7.69 -15.54
N ARG A 245 -2.73 7.35 -16.06
CA ARG A 245 -2.58 6.77 -17.40
C ARG A 245 -3.21 5.40 -17.58
N ILE A 246 -3.57 4.69 -16.50
CA ILE A 246 -4.27 3.42 -16.60
C ILE A 246 -5.79 3.57 -16.57
N LYS A 247 -6.32 4.79 -16.45
CA LYS A 247 -7.76 5.05 -16.47
C LYS A 247 -8.42 4.52 -17.74
N GLY A 248 -9.48 3.74 -17.57
CA GLY A 248 -10.20 3.13 -18.70
C GLY A 248 -9.50 1.95 -19.36
N LEU A 249 -8.36 1.50 -18.84
CA LEU A 249 -7.67 0.30 -19.28
C LEU A 249 -7.93 -0.84 -18.32
N ILE A 250 -7.87 -2.08 -18.82
CA ILE A 250 -8.05 -3.30 -18.03
C ILE A 250 -6.74 -4.08 -17.95
N CYS A 251 -6.58 -4.85 -16.88
CA CYS A 251 -5.42 -5.71 -16.67
C CYS A 251 -5.86 -7.12 -16.29
N PHE A 252 -5.24 -8.13 -16.88
CA PHE A 252 -5.46 -9.53 -16.56
C PHE A 252 -4.52 -9.98 -15.44
N HIS A 253 -5.00 -10.81 -14.52
CA HIS A 253 -4.16 -11.50 -13.55
C HIS A 253 -3.21 -12.46 -14.26
N HIS A 254 -1.93 -12.06 -14.39
CA HIS A 254 -0.92 -12.85 -15.08
C HIS A 254 -0.78 -14.25 -14.47
N GLU A 255 -0.93 -14.32 -13.17
CA GLU A 255 -0.83 -15.56 -12.38
C GLU A 255 -1.95 -16.55 -12.71
N LEU A 256 -3.12 -16.06 -13.17
CA LEU A 256 -4.34 -16.84 -13.38
C LEU A 256 -4.64 -17.12 -14.86
N VAL A 257 -4.02 -16.42 -15.82
CA VAL A 257 -4.13 -16.73 -17.25
C VAL A 257 -3.09 -17.79 -17.63
N ASP A 258 -3.23 -18.43 -18.78
CA ASP A 258 -2.24 -19.41 -19.23
C ASP A 258 -0.88 -18.76 -19.42
N LYS A 259 -0.84 -17.67 -20.19
CA LYS A 259 0.38 -16.88 -20.44
C LYS A 259 0.06 -15.48 -20.97
N ILE A 260 1.02 -14.59 -20.78
CA ILE A 260 1.09 -13.30 -21.46
C ILE A 260 2.32 -13.32 -22.38
N LEU A 261 2.13 -12.92 -23.65
CA LEU A 261 3.23 -12.77 -24.60
C LEU A 261 3.48 -11.30 -24.86
N ILE A 262 4.73 -10.90 -24.90
CA ILE A 262 5.16 -9.55 -25.31
C ILE A 262 6.06 -9.71 -26.53
N ASP A 263 5.62 -9.16 -27.66
CA ASP A 263 6.28 -9.32 -28.98
C ASP A 263 6.53 -10.79 -29.33
N GLY A 264 5.60 -11.68 -28.92
CA GLY A 264 5.65 -13.11 -29.16
C GLY A 264 6.49 -13.93 -28.17
N VAL A 265 7.12 -13.27 -27.18
CA VAL A 265 7.91 -13.92 -26.14
C VAL A 265 7.06 -14.01 -24.86
N GLU A 266 7.00 -15.21 -24.29
CA GLU A 266 6.29 -15.45 -23.04
C GLU A 266 6.96 -14.71 -21.87
N VAL A 267 6.15 -13.95 -21.09
CA VAL A 267 6.59 -13.32 -19.86
C VAL A 267 6.54 -14.36 -18.74
N PRO A 268 7.64 -14.59 -18.02
CA PRO A 268 7.63 -15.51 -16.87
C PRO A 268 6.59 -15.07 -15.83
N LYS A 269 5.87 -16.03 -15.26
CA LYS A 269 5.06 -15.78 -14.07
C LYS A 269 6.00 -15.59 -12.88
N GLU A 270 6.16 -14.35 -12.46
CA GLU A 270 6.86 -14.09 -11.22
C GLU A 270 5.97 -14.54 -10.05
N ALA A 271 6.57 -15.23 -9.07
CA ALA A 271 5.89 -15.43 -7.80
C ALA A 271 5.62 -14.02 -7.25
N THR A 272 4.35 -13.60 -7.18
CA THR A 272 4.00 -12.49 -6.31
C THR A 272 4.51 -12.91 -4.94
N ALA A 273 5.39 -12.09 -4.34
CA ALA A 273 5.57 -12.18 -2.90
C ALA A 273 4.14 -12.20 -2.35
N ALA A 274 3.75 -13.33 -1.80
CA ALA A 274 2.43 -13.49 -1.27
C ALA A 274 2.20 -12.25 -0.41
N SER A 275 1.14 -11.52 -0.71
CA SER A 275 0.65 -10.50 0.20
C SER A 275 0.12 -11.29 1.39
N ASP A 276 1.07 -11.73 2.23
CA ASP A 276 0.78 -12.49 3.41
C ASP A 276 -0.11 -11.64 4.30
N GLY A 277 -1.42 -11.86 4.17
CA GLY A 277 -2.35 -11.64 5.26
C GLY A 277 -2.69 -10.21 5.66
N TYR A 278 -2.55 -9.18 4.82
CA TYR A 278 -2.90 -7.79 5.14
C TYR A 278 -4.08 -7.24 4.32
N PHE A 279 -5.10 -8.06 4.09
CA PHE A 279 -6.40 -7.60 3.58
C PHE A 279 -7.51 -7.85 4.60
#